data_9f9c40f42e137a02b58b572c7dbbad7f
#
_entry.id   9f9c40f42e137a02b58b572c7dbbad7f
#
_cell.length_a   1.000
_cell.length_b   1.000
_cell.length_c   1.000
_cell.angle_alpha   90.00
_cell.angle_beta   90.00
_cell.angle_gamma   90.00
#
_symmetry.space_group_name_H-M   'P 1'
#
loop_
_entity.id
_entity.type
_entity.pdbx_description
1 polymer ?
#
loop_
_entity_poly.entity_id
_entity_poly.type
_entity_poly.pdbx_seq_one_letter_code
_entity_poly.pdbx_strand_id
1 'polypeptide(L)'
;LVRPLRDDPKVAGVFSRHIAHHDADPFIAWELDRHFEGLAPFGTVEITDRAAYDADVGLQKVYHFYSDNASALRKSVWQDIPYPDVQFAEDQIWAKTVVEAGWRKAYAPDSVVRHSHAFGPWETMQRGFDEARAFNRLFGYVQTRSIGEVLLTAGYLMGRDMKLALKQGWWKSHPGTTLSRGMSALTRPLGQYLGARRNLAGWLEKRLSRDDWIRRL
;
A
#
# COMPACT_ATOMS: atom_id res chain seq x y z
N LEU A 1 20.57 2.78 -3.40
CA LEU A 1 19.70 2.90 -2.23
C LEU A 1 20.24 3.88 -1.19
N VAL A 2 21.44 3.67 -0.61
CA VAL A 2 21.95 4.44 0.54
C VAL A 2 22.40 5.87 0.26
N ARG A 3 22.44 6.28 -1.00
CA ARG A 3 22.93 7.61 -1.41
C ARG A 3 22.18 8.77 -0.69
N PRO A 4 20.84 8.79 -0.62
CA PRO A 4 20.13 9.86 0.09
C PRO A 4 20.50 9.99 1.57
N LEU A 5 20.76 8.86 2.26
CA LEU A 5 21.22 8.87 3.67
C LEU A 5 22.62 9.46 3.84
N ARG A 6 23.49 9.26 2.84
CA ARG A 6 24.86 9.79 2.88
C ARG A 6 24.90 11.28 2.56
N ASP A 7 24.12 11.71 1.57
CA ASP A 7 24.18 13.06 1.02
C ASP A 7 23.37 14.07 1.86
N ASP A 8 22.38 13.60 2.65
CA ASP A 8 21.56 14.45 3.54
C ASP A 8 21.45 13.85 4.95
N PRO A 9 22.07 14.50 5.98
CA PRO A 9 22.03 14.04 7.36
C PRO A 9 20.62 14.05 7.99
N LYS A 10 19.67 14.81 7.42
CA LYS A 10 18.28 14.84 7.86
C LYS A 10 17.46 13.66 7.33
N VAL A 11 17.93 12.87 6.37
CA VAL A 11 17.22 11.69 5.90
C VAL A 11 17.31 10.58 6.94
N ALA A 12 16.16 10.20 7.49
CA ALA A 12 16.02 9.10 8.45
C ALA A 12 15.98 7.74 7.78
N GLY A 13 15.33 7.66 6.62
CA GLY A 13 15.19 6.42 5.88
C GLY A 13 14.94 6.63 4.39
N VAL A 14 15.28 5.61 3.62
CA VAL A 14 15.11 5.57 2.17
C VAL A 14 14.60 4.20 1.75
N PHE A 15 13.67 4.17 0.78
CA PHE A 15 13.13 2.93 0.22
C PHE A 15 13.28 2.89 -1.30
N SER A 16 13.32 1.68 -1.84
CA SER A 16 13.51 1.38 -3.26
C SER A 16 12.20 1.38 -4.05
N ARG A 17 12.31 1.49 -5.37
CA ARG A 17 11.25 1.18 -6.31
C ARG A 17 11.01 -0.33 -6.35
N HIS A 18 9.76 -0.75 -6.24
CA HIS A 18 9.40 -2.14 -6.52
C HIS A 18 8.96 -2.29 -7.98
N ILE A 19 9.38 -3.38 -8.57
CA ILE A 19 8.89 -3.87 -9.86
C ILE A 19 8.36 -5.29 -9.70
N ALA A 20 7.46 -5.70 -10.56
CA ALA A 20 6.87 -7.02 -10.49
C ALA A 20 7.88 -8.14 -10.81
N HIS A 21 7.65 -9.34 -10.29
CA HIS A 21 8.34 -10.55 -10.72
C HIS A 21 8.08 -10.83 -12.21
N HIS A 22 8.95 -11.62 -12.85
CA HIS A 22 8.87 -11.88 -14.30
C HIS A 22 7.59 -12.63 -14.71
N ASP A 23 7.07 -13.45 -13.82
CA ASP A 23 5.88 -14.28 -13.98
C ASP A 23 4.62 -13.63 -13.39
N ALA A 24 4.73 -12.38 -12.94
CA ALA A 24 3.61 -11.68 -12.34
C ALA A 24 2.52 -11.39 -13.37
N ASP A 25 1.29 -11.36 -12.88
CA ASP A 25 0.12 -10.86 -13.56
C ASP A 25 0.39 -9.46 -14.15
N PRO A 26 0.11 -9.23 -15.44
CA PRO A 26 0.38 -7.95 -16.09
C PRO A 26 -0.37 -6.77 -15.48
N PHE A 27 -1.54 -6.98 -14.86
CA PHE A 27 -2.23 -5.93 -14.12
C PHE A 27 -1.48 -5.54 -12.85
N ILE A 28 -0.92 -6.53 -12.13
CA ILE A 28 -0.10 -6.26 -10.94
C ILE A 28 1.15 -5.47 -11.33
N ALA A 29 1.81 -5.87 -12.42
CA ALA A 29 2.97 -5.14 -12.93
C ALA A 29 2.62 -3.68 -13.26
N TRP A 30 1.51 -3.47 -13.97
CA TRP A 30 1.03 -2.14 -14.32
C TRP A 30 0.64 -1.29 -13.09
N GLU A 31 -0.07 -1.88 -12.11
CA GLU A 31 -0.46 -1.17 -10.88
C GLU A 31 0.76 -0.78 -10.05
N LEU A 32 1.74 -1.68 -9.95
CA LEU A 32 2.96 -1.44 -9.20
C LEU A 32 3.79 -0.32 -9.83
N ASP A 33 3.96 -0.35 -11.16
CA ASP A 33 4.63 0.72 -11.88
C ASP A 33 3.94 2.07 -11.68
N ARG A 34 2.61 2.12 -11.80
CA ARG A 34 1.83 3.34 -11.57
C ARG A 34 1.94 3.88 -10.15
N HIS A 35 1.95 2.98 -9.16
CA HIS A 35 2.12 3.37 -7.77
C HIS A 35 3.46 4.08 -7.55
N PHE A 36 4.56 3.47 -7.98
CA PHE A 36 5.90 4.03 -7.80
C PHE A 36 6.20 5.22 -8.71
N GLU A 37 5.64 5.28 -9.91
CA GLU A 37 5.66 6.49 -10.76
C GLU A 37 4.97 7.66 -10.05
N GLY A 38 3.84 7.41 -9.37
CA GLY A 38 3.13 8.41 -8.60
C GLY A 38 3.90 8.95 -7.40
N LEU A 39 4.87 8.20 -6.86
CA LEU A 39 5.75 8.64 -5.77
C LEU A 39 6.96 9.46 -6.25
N ALA A 40 7.36 9.30 -7.51
CA ALA A 40 8.56 9.94 -8.05
C ALA A 40 8.60 11.47 -7.89
N PRO A 41 7.49 12.23 -8.09
CA PRO A 41 7.49 13.68 -7.91
C PRO A 41 7.81 14.14 -6.49
N PHE A 42 7.58 13.29 -5.49
CA PHE A 42 7.81 13.62 -4.08
C PHE A 42 9.27 13.40 -3.65
N GLY A 43 9.99 12.46 -4.26
CA GLY A 43 11.42 12.20 -4.02
C GLY A 43 11.76 12.09 -2.52
N THR A 44 12.23 13.21 -1.94
CA THR A 44 12.47 13.35 -0.51
C THR A 44 11.39 14.25 0.10
N VAL A 45 10.70 13.77 1.12
CA VAL A 45 9.61 14.49 1.79
C VAL A 45 10.00 14.95 3.18
N GLU A 46 9.54 16.17 3.53
CA GLU A 46 9.64 16.82 4.85
C GLU A 46 8.36 17.61 5.08
N ILE A 47 7.85 17.66 6.30
CA ILE A 47 6.71 18.53 6.64
C ILE A 47 7.22 19.96 6.79
N THR A 48 7.08 20.75 5.73
CA THR A 48 7.45 22.19 5.72
C THR A 48 6.26 23.09 6.03
N ASP A 49 5.04 22.62 5.76
CA ASP A 49 3.78 23.29 6.11
C ASP A 49 2.90 22.31 6.89
N ARG A 50 2.87 22.49 8.21
CA ARG A 50 2.10 21.64 9.10
C ARG A 50 0.60 21.75 8.87
N ALA A 51 0.07 22.92 8.55
CA ALA A 51 -1.36 23.12 8.34
C ALA A 51 -1.81 22.44 7.04
N ALA A 52 -1.03 22.55 5.96
CA ALA A 52 -1.30 21.84 4.71
C ALA A 52 -1.25 20.30 4.89
N TYR A 53 -0.25 19.82 5.62
CA TYR A 53 -0.14 18.38 5.94
C TYR A 53 -1.33 17.88 6.75
N ASP A 54 -1.76 18.60 7.79
CA ASP A 54 -2.88 18.17 8.63
C ASP A 54 -4.24 18.22 7.89
N ALA A 55 -4.39 19.09 6.90
CA ALA A 55 -5.61 19.26 6.12
C ALA A 55 -5.76 18.23 4.98
N ASP A 56 -4.67 17.66 4.47
CA ASP A 56 -4.68 16.79 3.28
C ASP A 56 -4.31 15.33 3.60
N VAL A 57 -5.33 14.48 3.72
CA VAL A 57 -5.17 13.04 3.92
C VAL A 57 -4.43 12.36 2.75
N GLY A 58 -4.56 12.87 1.54
CA GLY A 58 -3.81 12.37 0.37
C GLY A 58 -2.32 12.59 0.54
N LEU A 59 -1.93 13.80 0.94
CA LEU A 59 -0.55 14.17 1.26
C LEU A 59 0.00 13.34 2.41
N GLN A 60 -0.77 13.17 3.49
CA GLN A 60 -0.39 12.30 4.61
C GLN A 60 -0.08 10.88 4.15
N LYS A 61 -0.91 10.27 3.29
CA LYS A 61 -0.68 8.92 2.76
C LYS A 61 0.64 8.81 2.00
N VAL A 62 1.01 9.82 1.21
CA VAL A 62 2.31 9.86 0.51
C VAL A 62 3.45 9.97 1.51
N TYR A 63 3.33 10.82 2.52
CA TYR A 63 4.36 11.04 3.54
C TYR A 63 4.54 9.83 4.45
N HIS A 64 3.47 9.12 4.76
CA HIS A 64 3.52 7.91 5.58
C HIS A 64 3.92 6.66 4.80
N PHE A 65 3.75 6.65 3.45
CA PHE A 65 4.14 5.50 2.67
C PHE A 65 5.63 5.23 2.81
N TYR A 66 5.97 4.04 3.24
CA TYR A 66 7.31 3.48 3.31
C TYR A 66 7.23 1.99 3.03
N SER A 67 8.28 1.40 2.51
CA SER A 67 8.33 -0.05 2.31
C SER A 67 9.69 -0.58 2.73
N ASP A 68 9.70 -1.39 3.74
CA ASP A 68 10.91 -2.00 4.31
C ASP A 68 11.40 -3.23 3.53
N ASN A 69 10.66 -3.72 2.53
CA ASN A 69 11.09 -4.84 1.66
C ASN A 69 12.45 -4.60 1.00
N ALA A 70 12.78 -3.33 0.71
CA ALA A 70 14.10 -2.91 0.28
C ALA A 70 14.32 -1.46 0.71
N SER A 71 14.83 -1.29 1.91
CA SER A 71 15.02 0.01 2.54
C SER A 71 16.38 0.12 3.23
N ALA A 72 16.74 1.32 3.64
CA ALA A 72 17.86 1.58 4.53
C ALA A 72 17.48 2.68 5.51
N LEU A 73 17.89 2.53 6.76
CA LEU A 73 17.59 3.45 7.86
C LEU A 73 18.87 4.07 8.41
N ARG A 74 18.77 5.29 8.90
CA ARG A 74 19.82 5.89 9.73
C ARG A 74 19.77 5.27 11.12
N LYS A 75 20.81 4.50 11.48
CA LYS A 75 20.83 3.71 12.71
C LYS A 75 20.56 4.57 13.95
N SER A 76 21.13 5.76 14.06
CA SER A 76 20.89 6.66 15.19
C SER A 76 19.42 7.05 15.33
N VAL A 77 18.75 7.39 14.22
CA VAL A 77 17.32 7.72 14.24
C VAL A 77 16.48 6.48 14.59
N TRP A 78 16.83 5.31 14.06
CA TRP A 78 16.12 4.08 14.39
C TRP A 78 16.29 3.67 15.86
N GLN A 79 17.43 3.96 16.48
CA GLN A 79 17.64 3.69 17.90
C GLN A 79 16.76 4.57 18.79
N ASP A 80 16.50 5.82 18.39
CA ASP A 80 15.63 6.76 19.11
C ASP A 80 14.15 6.57 18.76
N ILE A 81 13.85 6.20 17.53
CA ILE A 81 12.50 5.97 16.99
C ILE A 81 12.51 4.57 16.30
N PRO A 82 12.42 3.48 17.06
CA PRO A 82 12.38 2.13 16.48
C PRO A 82 11.04 1.84 15.77
N TYR A 83 11.00 0.79 14.96
CA TYR A 83 9.73 0.26 14.48
C TYR A 83 8.83 -0.15 15.65
N PRO A 84 7.54 0.20 15.60
CA PRO A 84 6.59 -0.23 16.63
C PRO A 84 6.36 -1.75 16.54
N ASP A 85 6.11 -2.37 17.68
CA ASP A 85 5.69 -3.77 17.76
C ASP A 85 4.20 -3.89 17.38
N VAL A 86 3.94 -3.94 16.08
CA VAL A 86 2.59 -4.08 15.50
C VAL A 86 2.59 -5.17 14.43
N GLN A 87 1.40 -5.64 14.12
CA GLN A 87 1.22 -6.77 13.20
C GLN A 87 1.23 -6.36 11.71
N PHE A 88 1.08 -5.06 11.43
CA PHE A 88 0.91 -4.55 10.08
C PHE A 88 1.28 -3.07 10.01
N ALA A 89 1.90 -2.66 8.90
CA ALA A 89 2.27 -1.28 8.58
C ALA A 89 3.25 -0.63 9.59
N GLU A 90 4.10 -1.43 10.24
CA GLU A 90 5.18 -0.96 11.13
C GLU A 90 6.08 0.06 10.43
N ASP A 91 6.37 -0.18 9.16
CA ASP A 91 7.16 0.70 8.29
C ASP A 91 6.47 2.04 8.03
N GLN A 92 5.16 2.05 7.81
CA GLN A 92 4.39 3.28 7.57
C GLN A 92 4.15 4.07 8.87
N ILE A 93 3.96 3.39 10.00
CA ILE A 93 3.88 4.05 11.32
C ILE A 93 5.22 4.72 11.63
N TRP A 94 6.31 4.00 11.39
CA TRP A 94 7.65 4.56 11.57
C TRP A 94 7.86 5.77 10.67
N ALA A 95 7.52 5.68 9.38
CA ALA A 95 7.63 6.78 8.45
C ALA A 95 6.82 8.01 8.88
N LYS A 96 5.58 7.81 9.35
CA LYS A 96 4.77 8.87 9.95
C LYS A 96 5.51 9.52 11.13
N THR A 97 5.98 8.71 12.07
CA THR A 97 6.63 9.20 13.29
C THR A 97 7.88 10.01 12.98
N VAL A 98 8.72 9.56 12.06
CA VAL A 98 9.96 10.28 11.72
C VAL A 98 9.69 11.59 10.97
N VAL A 99 8.73 11.62 10.03
CA VAL A 99 8.41 12.86 9.33
C VAL A 99 7.73 13.89 10.25
N GLU A 100 6.88 13.43 11.18
CA GLU A 100 6.27 14.30 12.21
C GLU A 100 7.28 14.81 13.24
N ALA A 101 8.38 14.07 13.46
CA ALA A 101 9.52 14.50 14.28
C ALA A 101 10.49 15.44 13.54
N GLY A 102 10.20 15.84 12.30
CA GLY A 102 11.02 16.79 11.52
C GLY A 102 12.16 16.14 10.73
N TRP A 103 12.20 14.82 10.65
CA TRP A 103 13.12 14.10 9.77
C TRP A 103 12.59 14.03 8.33
N ARG A 104 13.50 13.75 7.40
CA ARG A 104 13.19 13.50 6.00
C ARG A 104 13.10 12.01 5.71
N LYS A 105 12.21 11.65 4.81
CA LYS A 105 12.09 10.32 4.23
C LYS A 105 12.33 10.42 2.72
N ALA A 106 13.14 9.52 2.16
CA ALA A 106 13.51 9.54 0.74
C ALA A 106 12.97 8.32 -0.02
N TYR A 107 12.62 8.55 -1.27
CA TYR A 107 12.37 7.51 -2.27
C TYR A 107 13.52 7.49 -3.26
N ALA A 108 14.10 6.31 -3.51
CA ALA A 108 15.19 6.10 -4.45
C ALA A 108 14.70 5.34 -5.70
N PRO A 109 14.20 6.05 -6.74
CA PRO A 109 13.61 5.42 -7.93
C PRO A 109 14.59 4.55 -8.73
N ASP A 110 15.89 4.88 -8.69
CA ASP A 110 16.95 4.13 -9.39
C ASP A 110 17.39 2.86 -8.61
N SER A 111 17.00 2.72 -7.35
CA SER A 111 17.19 1.51 -6.57
C SER A 111 15.97 0.61 -6.76
N VAL A 112 16.14 -0.49 -7.47
CA VAL A 112 15.02 -1.35 -7.90
C VAL A 112 15.10 -2.70 -7.22
N VAL A 113 13.96 -3.19 -6.73
CA VAL A 113 13.80 -4.55 -6.19
C VAL A 113 12.57 -5.23 -6.84
N ARG A 114 12.69 -6.54 -7.08
CA ARG A 114 11.53 -7.34 -7.51
C ARG A 114 10.75 -7.79 -6.29
N HIS A 115 9.53 -7.25 -6.19
CA HIS A 115 8.62 -7.59 -5.11
C HIS A 115 7.18 -7.42 -5.59
N SER A 116 6.46 -8.52 -5.74
CA SER A 116 5.04 -8.51 -6.08
C SER A 116 4.35 -9.74 -5.50
N HIS A 117 3.05 -9.64 -5.28
CA HIS A 117 2.22 -10.73 -4.79
C HIS A 117 1.08 -11.01 -5.76
N ALA A 118 0.93 -12.26 -6.16
CA ALA A 118 -0.22 -12.72 -6.95
C ALA A 118 -1.32 -13.20 -5.99
N PHE A 119 -2.33 -12.38 -5.78
CA PHE A 119 -3.48 -12.74 -4.96
C PHE A 119 -4.68 -13.11 -5.83
N GLY A 120 -5.32 -14.23 -5.52
CA GLY A 120 -6.64 -14.54 -6.04
C GLY A 120 -7.72 -13.60 -5.48
N PRO A 121 -8.97 -13.64 -6.01
CA PRO A 121 -10.02 -12.73 -5.56
C PRO A 121 -10.33 -12.80 -4.07
N TRP A 122 -10.27 -14.00 -3.46
CA TRP A 122 -10.47 -14.17 -2.03
C TRP A 122 -9.34 -13.57 -1.21
N GLU A 123 -8.10 -13.85 -1.56
CA GLU A 123 -6.93 -13.27 -0.89
C GLU A 123 -6.89 -11.73 -1.06
N THR A 124 -7.32 -11.22 -2.21
CA THR A 124 -7.48 -9.77 -2.47
C THR A 124 -8.50 -9.16 -1.51
N MET A 125 -9.61 -9.86 -1.24
CA MET A 125 -10.58 -9.42 -0.24
C MET A 125 -9.99 -9.41 1.16
N GLN A 126 -9.31 -10.50 1.56
CA GLN A 126 -8.67 -10.63 2.86
C GLN A 126 -7.59 -9.54 3.05
N ARG A 127 -6.77 -9.30 2.04
CA ARG A 127 -5.75 -8.24 2.08
C ARG A 127 -6.38 -6.86 2.21
N GLY A 128 -7.44 -6.58 1.44
CA GLY A 128 -8.20 -5.33 1.55
C GLY A 128 -8.82 -5.15 2.94
N PHE A 129 -9.27 -6.25 3.56
CA PHE A 129 -9.79 -6.25 4.93
C PHE A 129 -8.72 -5.89 5.97
N ASP A 130 -7.58 -6.59 5.96
CA ASP A 130 -6.48 -6.36 6.91
C ASP A 130 -5.90 -4.95 6.78
N GLU A 131 -5.67 -4.50 5.55
CA GLU A 131 -5.18 -3.16 5.23
C GLU A 131 -6.12 -2.07 5.73
N ALA A 132 -7.42 -2.16 5.41
CA ALA A 132 -8.41 -1.16 5.85
C ALA A 132 -8.59 -1.16 7.37
N ARG A 133 -8.55 -2.32 8.01
CA ARG A 133 -8.62 -2.46 9.46
C ARG A 133 -7.42 -1.79 10.14
N ALA A 134 -6.22 -2.06 9.64
CA ALA A 134 -5.00 -1.46 10.15
C ALA A 134 -5.00 0.05 9.94
N PHE A 135 -5.25 0.53 8.73
CA PHE A 135 -5.24 1.95 8.42
C PHE A 135 -6.31 2.75 9.18
N ASN A 136 -7.50 2.17 9.37
CA ASN A 136 -8.52 2.82 10.19
C ASN A 136 -8.10 2.91 11.67
N ARG A 137 -7.50 1.86 12.22
CA ARG A 137 -7.07 1.84 13.62
C ARG A 137 -5.85 2.71 13.89
N LEU A 138 -4.87 2.69 13.00
CA LEU A 138 -3.57 3.32 13.18
C LEU A 138 -3.52 4.78 12.71
N PHE A 139 -4.25 5.11 11.64
CA PHE A 139 -4.19 6.42 11.00
C PHE A 139 -5.55 7.12 10.90
N GLY A 140 -6.65 6.45 11.28
CA GLY A 140 -8.01 6.97 11.08
C GLY A 140 -8.48 7.00 9.62
N TYR A 141 -7.75 6.36 8.69
CA TYR A 141 -8.11 6.34 7.28
C TYR A 141 -9.25 5.37 7.02
N VAL A 142 -10.36 5.84 6.48
CA VAL A 142 -11.46 5.01 6.01
C VAL A 142 -11.43 4.98 4.49
N GLN A 143 -11.04 3.85 3.92
CA GLN A 143 -10.88 3.70 2.47
C GLN A 143 -12.23 3.55 1.74
N THR A 144 -13.19 2.85 2.34
CA THR A 144 -14.53 2.61 1.77
C THR A 144 -15.57 2.71 2.90
N ARG A 145 -16.47 3.68 2.80
CA ARG A 145 -17.41 4.06 3.88
C ARG A 145 -18.76 3.38 3.78
N SER A 146 -19.20 3.05 2.56
CA SER A 146 -20.54 2.55 2.28
C SER A 146 -20.56 1.47 1.18
N ILE A 147 -21.66 0.71 1.13
CA ILE A 147 -21.90 -0.25 0.03
C ILE A 147 -22.00 0.48 -1.32
N GLY A 148 -22.54 1.69 -1.35
CA GLY A 148 -22.55 2.52 -2.56
C GLY A 148 -21.14 2.79 -3.07
N GLU A 149 -20.20 3.14 -2.18
CA GLU A 149 -18.79 3.30 -2.53
C GLU A 149 -18.13 1.99 -2.98
N VAL A 150 -18.50 0.84 -2.39
CA VAL A 150 -18.05 -0.49 -2.87
C VAL A 150 -18.42 -0.68 -4.33
N LEU A 151 -19.69 -0.45 -4.67
CA LEU A 151 -20.19 -0.65 -6.04
C LEU A 151 -19.57 0.34 -7.04
N LEU A 152 -19.47 1.61 -6.68
CA LEU A 152 -18.82 2.64 -7.50
C LEU A 152 -17.36 2.33 -7.76
N THR A 153 -16.62 1.97 -6.70
CA THR A 153 -15.20 1.60 -6.82
C THR A 153 -15.02 0.34 -7.64
N ALA A 154 -15.85 -0.68 -7.41
CA ALA A 154 -15.83 -1.91 -8.20
C ALA A 154 -16.10 -1.64 -9.68
N GLY A 155 -17.11 -0.85 -10.00
CA GLY A 155 -17.43 -0.44 -11.38
C GLY A 155 -16.29 0.33 -12.05
N TYR A 156 -15.68 1.26 -11.33
CA TYR A 156 -14.51 2.02 -11.81
C TYR A 156 -13.32 1.09 -12.10
N LEU A 157 -12.95 0.24 -11.13
CA LEU A 157 -11.82 -0.68 -11.27
C LEU A 157 -12.05 -1.67 -12.41
N MET A 158 -13.25 -2.25 -12.49
CA MET A 158 -13.61 -3.19 -13.57
C MET A 158 -13.53 -2.49 -14.94
N GLY A 159 -14.08 -1.29 -15.07
CA GLY A 159 -14.02 -0.53 -16.31
C GLY A 159 -12.60 -0.13 -16.72
N ARG A 160 -11.77 0.28 -15.74
CA ARG A 160 -10.35 0.58 -15.95
C ARG A 160 -9.58 -0.65 -16.45
N ASP A 161 -9.72 -1.76 -15.73
CA ASP A 161 -8.97 -2.99 -16.00
C ASP A 161 -9.43 -3.61 -17.32
N MET A 162 -10.72 -3.53 -17.65
CA MET A 162 -11.28 -3.97 -18.92
C MET A 162 -10.69 -3.17 -20.10
N LYS A 163 -10.70 -1.83 -19.99
CA LYS A 163 -10.10 -0.95 -21.02
C LYS A 163 -8.61 -1.24 -21.20
N LEU A 164 -7.90 -1.47 -20.10
CA LEU A 164 -6.48 -1.80 -20.12
C LEU A 164 -6.25 -3.15 -20.81
N ALA A 165 -7.01 -4.18 -20.44
CA ALA A 165 -6.92 -5.51 -21.04
C ALA A 165 -7.19 -5.50 -22.54
N LEU A 166 -8.17 -4.70 -23.00
CA LEU A 166 -8.46 -4.52 -24.42
C LEU A 166 -7.31 -3.80 -25.13
N LYS A 167 -6.82 -2.71 -24.58
CA LYS A 167 -5.72 -1.91 -25.16
C LYS A 167 -4.43 -2.72 -25.30
N GLN A 168 -4.12 -3.55 -24.30
CA GLN A 168 -2.89 -4.35 -24.25
C GLN A 168 -3.04 -5.75 -24.87
N GLY A 169 -4.24 -6.13 -25.31
CA GLY A 169 -4.51 -7.46 -25.88
C GLY A 169 -4.53 -8.59 -24.84
N TRP A 170 -4.64 -8.28 -23.53
CA TRP A 170 -4.58 -9.26 -22.44
C TRP A 170 -5.80 -10.19 -22.39
N TRP A 171 -6.91 -9.82 -23.03
CA TRP A 171 -8.04 -10.72 -23.24
C TRP A 171 -7.65 -11.98 -24.03
N LYS A 172 -6.70 -11.87 -24.96
CA LYS A 172 -6.22 -12.99 -25.76
C LYS A 172 -5.07 -13.74 -25.09
N SER A 173 -4.11 -12.99 -24.54
CA SER A 173 -2.89 -13.57 -23.95
C SER A 173 -3.06 -14.04 -22.50
N HIS A 174 -3.95 -13.41 -21.72
CA HIS A 174 -4.18 -13.70 -20.29
C HIS A 174 -5.67 -13.72 -19.93
N PRO A 175 -6.51 -14.58 -20.57
CA PRO A 175 -7.96 -14.55 -20.38
C PRO A 175 -8.38 -14.89 -18.94
N GLY A 176 -7.75 -15.89 -18.33
CA GLY A 176 -8.04 -16.31 -16.95
C GLY A 176 -7.71 -15.22 -15.93
N THR A 177 -6.57 -14.56 -16.07
CA THR A 177 -6.17 -13.43 -15.26
C THR A 177 -7.13 -12.25 -15.40
N THR A 178 -7.53 -11.92 -16.64
CA THR A 178 -8.48 -10.85 -16.90
C THR A 178 -9.84 -11.10 -16.24
N LEU A 179 -10.33 -12.34 -16.25
CA LEU A 179 -11.56 -12.73 -15.58
C LEU A 179 -11.42 -12.66 -14.04
N SER A 180 -10.34 -13.22 -13.50
CA SER A 180 -10.01 -13.15 -12.07
C SER A 180 -9.92 -11.70 -11.59
N ARG A 181 -9.37 -10.83 -12.42
CA ARG A 181 -9.26 -9.40 -12.12
C ARG A 181 -10.60 -8.71 -12.00
N GLY A 182 -11.57 -9.07 -12.84
CA GLY A 182 -12.96 -8.58 -12.71
C GLY A 182 -13.57 -8.95 -11.36
N MET A 183 -13.33 -10.15 -10.85
CA MET A 183 -13.78 -10.56 -9.49
C MET A 183 -13.03 -9.77 -8.40
N SER A 184 -11.72 -9.57 -8.54
CA SER A 184 -10.90 -8.82 -7.59
C SER A 184 -11.33 -7.36 -7.50
N ALA A 185 -11.82 -6.78 -8.59
CA ALA A 185 -12.36 -5.41 -8.62
C ALA A 185 -13.55 -5.22 -7.66
N LEU A 186 -14.32 -6.27 -7.40
CA LEU A 186 -15.41 -6.24 -6.40
C LEU A 186 -14.89 -6.62 -5.00
N THR A 187 -14.08 -7.68 -4.91
CA THR A 187 -13.70 -8.24 -3.60
C THR A 187 -12.78 -7.32 -2.81
N ARG A 188 -11.90 -6.56 -3.48
CA ARG A 188 -11.02 -5.60 -2.81
C ARG A 188 -11.78 -4.49 -2.05
N PRO A 189 -12.65 -3.68 -2.69
CA PRO A 189 -13.41 -2.65 -1.98
C PRO A 189 -14.40 -3.24 -0.96
N LEU A 190 -14.91 -4.45 -1.19
CA LEU A 190 -15.72 -5.16 -0.19
C LEU A 190 -14.90 -5.50 1.05
N GLY A 191 -13.69 -6.03 0.88
CA GLY A 191 -12.76 -6.26 1.98
C GLY A 191 -12.46 -4.97 2.74
N GLN A 192 -12.15 -3.88 2.04
CA GLN A 192 -11.89 -2.57 2.64
C GLN A 192 -13.09 -2.03 3.44
N TYR A 193 -14.31 -2.18 2.91
CA TYR A 193 -15.53 -1.80 3.61
C TYR A 193 -15.73 -2.59 4.90
N LEU A 194 -15.54 -3.91 4.85
CA LEU A 194 -15.67 -4.79 6.03
C LEU A 194 -14.57 -4.51 7.06
N GLY A 195 -13.31 -4.34 6.62
CA GLY A 195 -12.17 -4.07 7.49
C GLY A 195 -12.27 -2.72 8.23
N ALA A 196 -12.95 -1.74 7.64
CA ALA A 196 -13.21 -0.46 8.29
C ALA A 196 -14.28 -0.53 9.41
N ARG A 197 -15.02 -1.65 9.53
CA ARG A 197 -16.05 -1.85 10.56
C ARG A 197 -15.44 -2.24 11.90
N ARG A 198 -15.88 -1.58 12.97
CA ARG A 198 -15.38 -1.83 14.33
C ARG A 198 -16.12 -2.96 15.08
N ASN A 199 -17.33 -3.32 14.63
CA ASN A 199 -18.24 -4.23 15.33
C ASN A 199 -18.54 -5.48 14.50
N LEU A 200 -17.52 -6.10 13.91
CA LEU A 200 -17.67 -7.39 13.27
C LEU A 200 -17.64 -8.52 14.31
N ALA A 201 -18.43 -9.57 14.08
CA ALA A 201 -18.36 -10.77 14.91
C ALA A 201 -16.95 -11.38 14.81
N GLY A 202 -16.38 -11.77 15.95
CA GLY A 202 -14.97 -12.25 16.00
C GLY A 202 -14.68 -13.46 15.11
N TRP A 203 -15.68 -14.36 14.89
CA TRP A 203 -15.52 -15.46 13.96
C TRP A 203 -15.39 -15.00 12.50
N LEU A 204 -16.08 -13.90 12.14
CA LEU A 204 -16.03 -13.32 10.80
C LEU A 204 -14.71 -12.58 10.59
N GLU A 205 -14.24 -11.82 11.60
CA GLU A 205 -12.92 -11.20 11.58
C GLU A 205 -11.83 -12.25 11.31
N LYS A 206 -11.84 -13.35 12.07
CA LYS A 206 -10.88 -14.46 11.93
C LYS A 206 -10.91 -15.12 10.54
N ARG A 207 -12.06 -15.15 9.86
CA ARG A 207 -12.20 -15.73 8.52
C ARG A 207 -11.77 -14.75 7.43
N LEU A 208 -12.01 -13.46 7.64
CA LEU A 208 -11.70 -12.40 6.69
C LEU A 208 -10.24 -11.95 6.78
N SER A 209 -9.58 -12.11 7.92
CA SER A 209 -8.17 -11.75 8.07
C SER A 209 -7.26 -12.83 7.48
N ARG A 210 -6.38 -12.42 6.57
CA ARG A 210 -5.30 -13.25 6.03
C ARG A 210 -4.18 -13.42 7.05
N ASP A 211 -3.86 -12.39 7.78
CA ASP A 211 -2.79 -12.40 8.79
C ASP A 211 -3.15 -13.32 9.95
N ASP A 212 -4.40 -13.30 10.42
CA ASP A 212 -4.89 -14.25 11.42
C ASP A 212 -4.91 -15.70 10.90
N TRP A 213 -5.10 -15.91 9.59
CA TRP A 213 -5.07 -17.24 8.98
C TRP A 213 -3.64 -17.80 8.90
N ILE A 214 -2.66 -17.00 8.44
CA ILE A 214 -1.26 -17.40 8.33
C ILE A 214 -0.68 -17.79 9.68
N ARG A 215 -1.07 -17.11 10.77
CA ARG A 215 -0.59 -17.42 12.12
C ARG A 215 -1.11 -18.74 12.69
N ARG A 216 -2.11 -19.35 12.07
CA ARG A 216 -2.69 -20.63 12.48
C ARG A 216 -2.07 -21.81 11.75
N LEU A 217 -1.28 -21.57 10.72
CA LEU A 217 -0.47 -22.57 10.01
C LEU A 217 0.85 -22.78 10.75
#